data_3eb39da997d326a015a624132e76cb84
#
_entry.id   3eb39da997d326a015a624132e76cb84
#
_cell.length_a   1.000
_cell.length_b   1.000
_cell.length_c   1.000
_cell.angle_alpha   90.00
_cell.angle_beta   90.00
_cell.angle_gamma   90.00
#
_symmetry.space_group_name_H-M   'P 1'
#
loop_
_entity.id
_entity.type
_entity.pdbx_description
1 polymer ?
#
loop_
_entity_poly.entity_id
_entity_poly.type
_entity_poly.pdbx_seq_one_letter_code
_entity_poly.pdbx_strand_id
1 'polypeptide(L)'
;MRRLLTALLLCAGLCQPAHSQEQIRIAIGEWPPFIGEALPHYGVVPQLINEAFATQGVSVEYGFFPWKRAYTEVKQGRWQASAIWGRTPEREADCLFSAVVYRDEVVLFYRRDKPISWDGSLAGAEQLNGLRIGIPLGSAKMPMLEQAEQRGWVEYEASGDELINLRKLAAGRIDAVDIVKGSGSHVLSQLSAKERARLTTTQTYETWDYHLIFSRQLPESERLQQLFDQGLRELKDNGRYAQLWQQFNSPTTP
;
A
#
# COMPACT_ATOMS: atom_id res chain seq x y z
N MET A 1 65.31 25.64 -15.14
CA MET A 1 64.70 24.76 -14.13
C MET A 1 63.49 25.34 -13.38
N ARG A 2 62.97 26.54 -13.72
CA ARG A 2 61.83 27.19 -13.00
C ARG A 2 60.47 27.02 -13.66
N ARG A 3 60.35 26.41 -14.82
CA ARG A 3 59.07 26.22 -15.60
C ARG A 3 58.45 24.84 -15.46
N LEU A 4 59.10 23.86 -14.83
CA LEU A 4 58.59 22.50 -14.61
C LEU A 4 57.84 22.29 -13.26
N LEU A 5 57.97 23.22 -12.32
CA LEU A 5 57.30 23.14 -10.99
C LEU A 5 55.85 23.68 -11.02
N THR A 6 55.47 24.49 -12.03
CA THR A 6 54.13 25.11 -12.08
C THR A 6 53.06 24.20 -12.71
N ALA A 7 53.44 23.16 -13.42
CA ALA A 7 52.51 22.24 -14.06
C ALA A 7 52.01 21.12 -13.12
N LEU A 8 52.67 20.87 -12.00
CA LEU A 8 52.30 19.78 -11.07
C LEU A 8 51.23 20.17 -10.06
N LEU A 9 50.97 21.47 -9.89
CA LEU A 9 49.97 21.97 -8.90
C LEU A 9 48.56 22.12 -9.44
N LEU A 10 48.36 21.95 -10.80
CA LEU A 10 47.05 22.12 -11.41
C LEU A 10 46.22 20.82 -11.50
N CYS A 11 46.79 19.63 -11.25
CA CYS A 11 46.09 18.35 -11.31
C CYS A 11 45.55 17.84 -9.98
N ALA A 12 45.77 18.54 -8.84
CA ALA A 12 45.34 18.11 -7.50
C ALA A 12 43.88 18.53 -7.15
N GLY A 13 43.17 19.21 -8.05
CA GLY A 13 41.90 19.90 -7.75
C GLY A 13 40.59 19.17 -8.12
N LEU A 14 40.61 17.97 -8.73
CA LEU A 14 39.38 17.37 -9.30
C LEU A 14 39.04 15.95 -8.81
N CYS A 15 39.63 15.51 -7.70
CA CYS A 15 39.08 14.35 -7.00
C CYS A 15 37.92 14.78 -6.09
N GLN A 16 36.78 15.17 -6.68
CA GLN A 16 35.54 15.17 -5.93
C GLN A 16 35.23 13.72 -5.59
N PRO A 17 35.08 13.35 -4.31
CA PRO A 17 34.58 12.02 -3.97
C PRO A 17 33.25 11.85 -4.68
N ALA A 18 33.14 10.85 -5.55
CA ALA A 18 31.84 10.42 -6.08
C ALA A 18 31.01 10.05 -4.85
N HIS A 19 30.13 10.93 -4.42
CA HIS A 19 29.08 10.57 -3.47
C HIS A 19 28.25 9.50 -4.16
N SER A 20 28.48 8.23 -3.82
CA SER A 20 27.53 7.19 -4.19
C SER A 20 26.20 7.63 -3.61
N GLN A 21 25.24 7.90 -4.50
CA GLN A 21 23.89 8.24 -4.06
C GLN A 21 23.40 7.12 -3.13
N GLU A 22 22.97 7.48 -1.94
CA GLU A 22 22.42 6.51 -1.01
C GLU A 22 21.24 5.79 -1.65
N GLN A 23 21.14 4.48 -1.45
CA GLN A 23 20.09 3.65 -2.02
C GLN A 23 19.37 2.87 -0.92
N ILE A 24 18.04 2.88 -0.97
CA ILE A 24 17.18 2.03 -0.14
C ILE A 24 16.55 0.93 -0.99
N ARG A 25 16.49 -0.30 -0.48
CA ARG A 25 15.77 -1.42 -1.11
C ARG A 25 14.43 -1.63 -0.42
N ILE A 26 13.36 -1.60 -1.22
CA ILE A 26 11.98 -1.71 -0.75
C ILE A 26 11.33 -2.96 -1.34
N ALA A 27 10.94 -3.90 -0.46
CA ALA A 27 10.20 -5.10 -0.84
C ALA A 27 8.71 -4.77 -0.98
N ILE A 28 8.11 -5.04 -2.13
CA ILE A 28 6.71 -4.75 -2.42
C ILE A 28 6.01 -5.96 -3.03
N GLY A 29 4.68 -5.95 -3.02
CA GLY A 29 3.84 -6.93 -3.71
C GLY A 29 3.01 -6.28 -4.80
N GLU A 30 2.34 -7.11 -5.61
CA GLU A 30 1.36 -6.65 -6.58
C GLU A 30 0.09 -6.15 -5.89
N TRP A 31 -0.34 -4.95 -6.22
CA TRP A 31 -1.59 -4.36 -5.76
C TRP A 31 -2.12 -3.32 -6.76
N PRO A 32 -2.49 -3.74 -7.96
CA PRO A 32 -3.02 -2.83 -8.96
C PRO A 32 -4.37 -2.22 -8.51
N PRO A 33 -4.64 -0.96 -8.87
CA PRO A 33 -3.86 -0.12 -9.79
C PRO A 33 -2.73 0.68 -9.14
N PHE A 34 -2.51 0.55 -7.83
CA PHE A 34 -1.61 1.39 -7.05
C PHE A 34 -0.14 0.98 -7.16
N ILE A 35 0.12 -0.33 -7.23
CA ILE A 35 1.45 -0.95 -7.33
C ILE A 35 1.39 -2.11 -8.31
N GLY A 36 2.35 -2.20 -9.24
CA GLY A 36 2.47 -3.34 -10.15
C GLY A 36 3.76 -3.27 -10.98
N GLU A 37 4.44 -4.40 -11.11
CA GLU A 37 5.71 -4.49 -11.84
C GLU A 37 5.59 -4.05 -13.31
N ALA A 38 4.43 -4.31 -13.92
CA ALA A 38 4.13 -3.94 -15.31
C ALA A 38 3.58 -2.51 -15.47
N LEU A 39 3.32 -1.78 -14.38
CA LEU A 39 2.78 -0.42 -14.44
C LEU A 39 3.88 0.62 -14.70
N PRO A 40 3.56 1.74 -15.38
CA PRO A 40 4.48 2.88 -15.47
C PRO A 40 4.93 3.31 -14.06
N HIS A 41 6.24 3.49 -13.88
CA HIS A 41 6.86 3.82 -12.58
C HIS A 41 6.49 2.85 -11.44
N TYR A 42 6.10 1.62 -11.79
CA TYR A 42 5.56 0.60 -10.86
C TYR A 42 4.24 0.99 -10.18
N GLY A 43 3.56 2.04 -10.67
CA GLY A 43 2.31 2.60 -10.14
C GLY A 43 2.51 3.88 -9.33
N VAL A 44 1.38 4.50 -8.94
CA VAL A 44 1.39 5.81 -8.26
C VAL A 44 2.07 5.78 -6.89
N VAL A 45 1.95 4.67 -6.15
CA VAL A 45 2.55 4.55 -4.81
C VAL A 45 4.08 4.45 -4.89
N PRO A 46 4.70 3.57 -5.70
CA PRO A 46 6.13 3.57 -5.89
C PRO A 46 6.68 4.88 -6.46
N GLN A 47 5.96 5.53 -7.38
CA GLN A 47 6.34 6.84 -7.88
C GLN A 47 6.39 7.88 -6.76
N LEU A 48 5.38 7.94 -5.91
CA LEU A 48 5.33 8.84 -4.76
C LEU A 48 6.50 8.60 -3.80
N ILE A 49 6.80 7.32 -3.50
CA ILE A 49 7.90 6.92 -2.63
C ILE A 49 9.24 7.34 -3.23
N ASN A 50 9.44 7.12 -4.53
CA ASN A 50 10.64 7.54 -5.25
C ASN A 50 10.85 9.05 -5.14
N GLU A 51 9.79 9.83 -5.43
CA GLU A 51 9.88 11.29 -5.39
C GLU A 51 10.14 11.80 -3.95
N ALA A 52 9.52 11.18 -2.92
CA ALA A 52 9.76 11.54 -1.53
C ALA A 52 11.22 11.29 -1.13
N PHE A 53 11.78 10.12 -1.42
CA PHE A 53 13.18 9.84 -1.14
C PHE A 53 14.14 10.69 -1.98
N ALA A 54 13.80 10.98 -3.23
CA ALA A 54 14.62 11.79 -4.12
C ALA A 54 14.83 13.22 -3.59
N THR A 55 13.82 13.83 -2.92
CA THR A 55 14.00 15.14 -2.28
C THR A 55 15.07 15.11 -1.17
N GLN A 56 15.36 13.94 -0.63
CA GLN A 56 16.36 13.71 0.41
C GLN A 56 17.67 13.10 -0.12
N GLY A 57 17.84 13.05 -1.46
CA GLY A 57 19.05 12.51 -2.09
C GLY A 57 19.19 10.99 -2.04
N VAL A 58 18.12 10.26 -1.72
CA VAL A 58 18.10 8.79 -1.64
C VAL A 58 17.43 8.23 -2.90
N SER A 59 18.05 7.22 -3.52
CA SER A 59 17.45 6.44 -4.61
C SER A 59 16.74 5.20 -4.07
N VAL A 60 15.77 4.67 -4.82
CA VAL A 60 14.99 3.50 -4.41
C VAL A 60 15.18 2.36 -5.40
N GLU A 61 15.39 1.16 -4.88
CA GLU A 61 15.35 -0.10 -5.62
C GLU A 61 14.17 -0.93 -5.11
N TYR A 62 13.33 -1.44 -6.02
CA TYR A 62 12.19 -2.29 -5.67
C TYR A 62 12.47 -3.76 -5.96
N GLY A 63 11.99 -4.64 -5.06
CA GLY A 63 11.87 -6.06 -5.32
C GLY A 63 10.43 -6.51 -5.15
N PHE A 64 9.87 -7.19 -6.16
CA PHE A 64 8.51 -7.70 -6.14
C PHE A 64 8.47 -9.11 -5.54
N PHE A 65 7.62 -9.29 -4.55
CA PHE A 65 7.43 -10.53 -3.80
C PHE A 65 5.94 -10.76 -3.48
N PRO A 66 5.52 -11.99 -3.22
CA PRO A 66 4.25 -12.21 -2.52
C PRO A 66 4.25 -11.44 -1.19
N TRP A 67 3.14 -10.79 -0.83
CA TRP A 67 3.05 -9.88 0.32
C TRP A 67 3.61 -10.45 1.61
N LYS A 68 3.26 -11.71 1.96
CA LYS A 68 3.79 -12.39 3.15
C LYS A 68 5.32 -12.48 3.12
N ARG A 69 5.91 -12.69 1.94
CA ARG A 69 7.37 -12.72 1.78
C ARG A 69 7.96 -11.32 1.91
N ALA A 70 7.38 -10.31 1.27
CA ALA A 70 7.83 -8.91 1.40
C ALA A 70 7.92 -8.49 2.87
N TYR A 71 6.89 -8.78 3.67
CA TYR A 71 6.89 -8.54 5.10
C TYR A 71 8.02 -9.30 5.83
N THR A 72 8.20 -10.59 5.53
CA THR A 72 9.24 -11.42 6.15
C THR A 72 10.65 -10.92 5.84
N GLU A 73 10.89 -10.45 4.60
CA GLU A 73 12.18 -9.89 4.19
C GLU A 73 12.56 -8.65 5.04
N VAL A 74 11.59 -7.79 5.31
CA VAL A 74 11.79 -6.59 6.15
C VAL A 74 11.90 -6.96 7.63
N LYS A 75 11.01 -7.79 8.15
CA LYS A 75 11.06 -8.25 9.55
C LYS A 75 12.42 -8.84 9.91
N GLN A 76 13.08 -9.52 8.97
CA GLN A 76 14.39 -10.17 9.16
C GLN A 76 15.58 -9.27 8.78
N GLY A 77 15.37 -8.02 8.38
CA GLY A 77 16.44 -7.09 8.04
C GLY A 77 17.15 -7.40 6.72
N ARG A 78 16.60 -8.24 5.85
CA ARG A 78 17.17 -8.49 4.52
C ARG A 78 16.84 -7.38 3.52
N TRP A 79 15.74 -6.66 3.75
CA TRP A 79 15.32 -5.46 3.05
C TRP A 79 15.06 -4.35 4.05
N GLN A 80 15.43 -3.11 3.70
CA GLN A 80 15.30 -1.98 4.62
C GLN A 80 13.84 -1.61 4.89
N ALA A 81 12.97 -1.69 3.85
CA ALA A 81 11.59 -1.27 3.96
C ALA A 81 10.65 -2.12 3.10
N SER A 82 9.34 -1.96 3.34
CA SER A 82 8.27 -2.45 2.48
C SER A 82 7.12 -1.43 2.44
N ALA A 83 6.41 -1.38 1.35
CA ALA A 83 5.20 -0.58 1.14
C ALA A 83 4.05 -1.50 0.69
N ILE A 84 2.87 -1.22 0.99
CA ILE A 84 2.19 -0.30 1.89
C ILE A 84 1.39 -1.14 2.88
N TRP A 85 1.54 -0.83 4.15
CA TRP A 85 1.02 -1.69 5.21
C TRP A 85 0.12 -0.90 6.16
N GLY A 86 -1.01 -1.49 6.51
CA GLY A 86 -1.81 -1.01 7.61
C GLY A 86 -1.17 -1.35 8.96
N ARG A 87 -1.40 -0.54 9.97
CA ARG A 87 -0.90 -0.78 11.34
C ARG A 87 -1.66 -1.93 12.00
N THR A 88 -0.92 -2.83 12.59
CA THR A 88 -1.44 -3.83 13.53
C THR A 88 -0.45 -3.98 14.68
N PRO A 89 -0.87 -4.41 15.88
CA PRO A 89 0.04 -4.60 17.02
C PRO A 89 1.23 -5.51 16.70
N GLU A 90 1.00 -6.59 15.93
CA GLU A 90 2.06 -7.50 15.49
C GLU A 90 3.09 -6.78 14.61
N ARG A 91 2.63 -6.00 13.64
CA ARG A 91 3.52 -5.29 12.71
C ARG A 91 4.28 -4.16 13.40
N GLU A 92 3.68 -3.49 14.39
CA GLU A 92 4.35 -2.45 15.18
C GLU A 92 5.45 -3.02 16.08
N ALA A 93 5.29 -4.25 16.56
CA ALA A 93 6.35 -4.94 17.28
C ALA A 93 7.56 -5.26 16.38
N ASP A 94 7.31 -5.57 15.11
CA ASP A 94 8.34 -6.03 14.17
C ASP A 94 9.02 -4.88 13.38
N CYS A 95 8.30 -3.79 13.13
CA CYS A 95 8.72 -2.73 12.19
C CYS A 95 8.45 -1.32 12.73
N LEU A 96 9.20 -0.34 12.21
CA LEU A 96 8.88 1.09 12.34
C LEU A 96 7.92 1.48 11.22
N PHE A 97 7.04 2.43 11.50
CA PHE A 97 6.03 2.90 10.54
C PHE A 97 6.28 4.37 10.16
N SER A 98 6.24 4.68 8.87
CA SER A 98 6.27 6.05 8.37
C SER A 98 5.01 6.84 8.73
N ALA A 99 5.00 8.12 8.37
CA ALA A 99 3.77 8.88 8.19
C ALA A 99 2.86 8.21 7.15
N VAL A 100 1.57 8.57 7.15
CA VAL A 100 0.57 8.03 6.22
C VAL A 100 0.92 8.41 4.78
N VAL A 101 1.16 7.38 3.95
CA VAL A 101 1.44 7.51 2.52
C VAL A 101 0.14 7.68 1.74
N TYR A 102 -0.86 6.85 2.06
CA TYR A 102 -2.14 6.80 1.38
C TYR A 102 -3.24 6.41 2.38
N ARG A 103 -4.44 6.94 2.17
CA ARG A 103 -5.64 6.57 2.92
C ARG A 103 -6.73 6.19 1.95
N ASP A 104 -7.39 5.05 2.19
CA ASP A 104 -8.53 4.61 1.39
C ASP A 104 -9.75 4.35 2.26
N GLU A 105 -10.91 4.41 1.63
CA GLU A 105 -12.20 4.09 2.22
C GLU A 105 -12.44 2.58 2.20
N VAL A 106 -12.95 2.05 3.30
CA VAL A 106 -13.31 0.63 3.41
C VAL A 106 -14.80 0.44 3.27
N VAL A 107 -15.19 -0.51 2.43
CA VAL A 107 -16.58 -0.82 2.12
C VAL A 107 -16.78 -2.34 2.09
N LEU A 108 -18.03 -2.77 2.30
CA LEU A 108 -18.45 -4.12 1.94
C LEU A 108 -19.03 -4.09 0.53
N PHE A 109 -18.47 -4.89 -0.39
CA PHE A 109 -19.15 -5.24 -1.64
C PHE A 109 -20.17 -6.33 -1.34
N TYR A 110 -21.37 -6.20 -1.92
CA TYR A 110 -22.44 -7.18 -1.76
C TYR A 110 -23.30 -7.28 -3.02
N ARG A 111 -24.16 -8.30 -3.10
CA ARG A 111 -25.08 -8.46 -4.24
C ARG A 111 -26.33 -7.61 -4.05
N ARG A 112 -26.75 -6.93 -5.12
CA ARG A 112 -27.97 -6.09 -5.15
C ARG A 112 -29.25 -6.86 -4.81
N ASP A 113 -29.30 -8.17 -5.12
CA ASP A 113 -30.42 -9.05 -4.81
C ASP A 113 -30.44 -9.54 -3.34
N LYS A 114 -29.37 -9.24 -2.59
CA LYS A 114 -29.27 -9.50 -1.14
C LYS A 114 -28.66 -8.26 -0.46
N PRO A 115 -29.45 -7.20 -0.28
CA PRO A 115 -28.94 -5.95 0.27
C PRO A 115 -28.46 -6.13 1.71
N ILE A 116 -27.31 -5.51 2.00
CA ILE A 116 -26.77 -5.38 3.35
C ILE A 116 -27.16 -4.00 3.88
N SER A 117 -27.92 -3.97 4.97
CA SER A 117 -28.23 -2.76 5.72
C SER A 117 -27.38 -2.74 6.97
N TRP A 118 -26.36 -1.87 6.98
CA TRP A 118 -25.46 -1.70 8.10
C TRP A 118 -24.97 -0.24 8.13
N ASP A 119 -24.99 0.35 9.32
CA ASP A 119 -24.61 1.74 9.53
C ASP A 119 -23.09 1.96 9.69
N GLY A 120 -22.30 0.88 9.60
CA GLY A 120 -20.86 0.91 9.79
C GLY A 120 -20.42 0.87 11.25
N SER A 121 -21.33 0.83 12.21
CA SER A 121 -20.99 0.78 13.65
C SER A 121 -20.85 -0.66 14.15
N LEU A 122 -20.06 -0.84 15.22
CA LEU A 122 -20.00 -2.14 15.90
C LEU A 122 -21.34 -2.53 16.53
N ALA A 123 -22.10 -1.57 17.02
CA ALA A 123 -23.43 -1.81 17.57
C ALA A 123 -24.40 -2.33 16.49
N GLY A 124 -24.30 -1.81 15.27
CA GLY A 124 -25.08 -2.25 14.13
C GLY A 124 -24.56 -3.54 13.47
N ALA A 125 -23.34 -4.00 13.81
CA ALA A 125 -22.73 -5.17 13.18
C ALA A 125 -23.47 -6.49 13.49
N GLU A 126 -24.33 -6.55 14.49
CA GLU A 126 -25.24 -7.68 14.71
C GLU A 126 -26.18 -7.90 13.51
N GLN A 127 -26.49 -6.86 12.73
CA GLN A 127 -27.28 -6.96 11.49
C GLN A 127 -26.56 -7.76 10.39
N LEU A 128 -25.25 -7.96 10.53
CA LEU A 128 -24.43 -8.80 9.64
C LEU A 128 -24.44 -10.28 10.04
N ASN A 129 -25.23 -10.66 11.05
CA ASN A 129 -25.23 -12.01 11.61
C ASN A 129 -25.50 -13.07 10.54
N GLY A 130 -24.62 -14.08 10.51
CA GLY A 130 -24.66 -15.20 9.58
C GLY A 130 -24.03 -14.90 8.21
N LEU A 131 -23.49 -13.70 7.98
CA LEU A 131 -22.81 -13.40 6.71
C LEU A 131 -21.41 -14.03 6.66
N ARG A 132 -21.10 -14.60 5.49
CA ARG A 132 -19.73 -15.00 5.12
C ARG A 132 -19.08 -13.87 4.34
N ILE A 133 -17.99 -13.33 4.89
CA ILE A 133 -17.26 -12.18 4.35
C ILE A 133 -15.93 -12.66 3.76
N GLY A 134 -15.77 -12.48 2.45
CA GLY A 134 -14.50 -12.80 1.77
C GLY A 134 -13.43 -11.75 2.05
N ILE A 135 -12.19 -12.22 2.22
CA ILE A 135 -11.00 -11.38 2.39
C ILE A 135 -9.82 -12.02 1.64
N PRO A 136 -8.90 -11.24 1.04
CA PRO A 136 -7.68 -11.80 0.46
C PRO A 136 -6.80 -12.46 1.51
N LEU A 137 -6.12 -13.55 1.13
CA LEU A 137 -5.25 -14.29 2.03
C LEU A 137 -4.07 -13.42 2.50
N GLY A 138 -3.94 -13.25 3.82
CA GLY A 138 -2.88 -12.45 4.45
C GLY A 138 -3.22 -10.97 4.61
N SER A 139 -4.41 -10.52 4.20
CA SER A 139 -4.90 -9.18 4.51
C SER A 139 -5.23 -9.05 6.00
N ALA A 140 -5.07 -7.84 6.54
CA ALA A 140 -5.56 -7.53 7.87
C ALA A 140 -7.09 -7.39 7.82
N LYS A 141 -7.76 -7.89 8.85
CA LYS A 141 -9.19 -7.64 9.07
C LYS A 141 -9.39 -6.23 9.62
N MET A 142 -10.48 -5.59 9.25
CA MET A 142 -10.86 -4.33 9.87
C MET A 142 -11.24 -4.56 11.33
N PRO A 143 -10.75 -3.72 12.27
CA PRO A 143 -10.93 -3.96 13.70
C PRO A 143 -12.38 -4.18 14.12
N MET A 144 -13.31 -3.45 13.51
CA MET A 144 -14.74 -3.55 13.80
C MET A 144 -15.33 -4.89 13.36
N LEU A 145 -15.01 -5.35 12.16
CA LEU A 145 -15.49 -6.64 11.67
C LEU A 145 -14.76 -7.82 12.32
N GLU A 146 -13.51 -7.64 12.74
CA GLU A 146 -12.81 -8.63 13.57
C GLU A 146 -13.51 -8.84 14.91
N GLN A 147 -13.98 -7.74 15.54
CA GLN A 147 -14.79 -7.84 16.76
C GLN A 147 -16.16 -8.50 16.51
N ALA A 148 -16.79 -8.25 15.35
CA ALA A 148 -18.02 -8.93 14.97
C ALA A 148 -17.82 -10.45 14.78
N GLU A 149 -16.68 -10.85 14.18
CA GLU A 149 -16.29 -12.26 14.06
C GLU A 149 -16.07 -12.92 15.44
N GLN A 150 -15.34 -12.24 16.33
CA GLN A 150 -15.13 -12.72 17.72
C GLN A 150 -16.44 -12.92 18.50
N ARG A 151 -17.48 -12.17 18.15
CA ARG A 151 -18.83 -12.33 18.72
C ARG A 151 -19.67 -13.39 18.01
N GLY A 152 -19.12 -14.00 16.93
CA GLY A 152 -19.82 -14.99 16.13
C GLY A 152 -20.90 -14.43 15.21
N TRP A 153 -20.91 -13.12 14.95
CA TRP A 153 -21.88 -12.48 14.06
C TRP A 153 -21.53 -12.66 12.58
N VAL A 154 -20.25 -12.70 12.25
CA VAL A 154 -19.79 -12.91 10.88
C VAL A 154 -18.74 -14.03 10.82
N GLU A 155 -18.56 -14.61 9.63
CA GLU A 155 -17.51 -15.58 9.35
C GLU A 155 -16.62 -15.03 8.23
N TYR A 156 -15.30 -14.89 8.49
CA TYR A 156 -14.36 -14.55 7.44
C TYR A 156 -13.90 -15.78 6.67
N GLU A 157 -13.99 -15.68 5.34
CA GLU A 157 -13.46 -16.66 4.40
C GLU A 157 -12.27 -16.08 3.66
N ALA A 158 -11.05 -16.42 4.11
CA ALA A 158 -9.82 -16.01 3.44
C ALA A 158 -9.59 -16.86 2.18
N SER A 159 -9.41 -16.23 1.02
CA SER A 159 -9.08 -16.93 -0.21
C SER A 159 -8.30 -16.05 -1.17
N GLY A 160 -7.43 -16.67 -1.97
CA GLY A 160 -6.70 -16.11 -3.10
C GLY A 160 -6.45 -14.60 -3.08
N ASP A 161 -7.02 -13.93 -4.04
CA ASP A 161 -6.95 -12.49 -4.25
C ASP A 161 -8.35 -11.83 -4.23
N GLU A 162 -8.38 -10.53 -4.42
CA GLU A 162 -9.61 -9.73 -4.46
C GLU A 162 -10.54 -10.14 -5.61
N LEU A 163 -9.99 -10.48 -6.78
CA LEU A 163 -10.76 -10.89 -7.96
C LEU A 163 -11.50 -12.21 -7.72
N ILE A 164 -10.82 -13.16 -7.08
CA ILE A 164 -11.43 -14.45 -6.69
C ILE A 164 -12.58 -14.20 -5.73
N ASN A 165 -12.40 -13.33 -4.73
CA ASN A 165 -13.44 -13.01 -3.76
C ASN A 165 -14.65 -12.32 -4.42
N LEU A 166 -14.45 -11.33 -5.32
CA LEU A 166 -15.56 -10.70 -6.04
C LEU A 166 -16.30 -11.67 -6.97
N ARG A 167 -15.60 -12.62 -7.61
CA ARG A 167 -16.24 -13.69 -8.40
C ARG A 167 -17.06 -14.64 -7.52
N LYS A 168 -16.55 -15.02 -6.34
CA LYS A 168 -17.32 -15.81 -5.36
C LYS A 168 -18.57 -15.09 -4.91
N LEU A 169 -18.47 -13.78 -4.65
CA LEU A 169 -19.60 -12.94 -4.30
C LEU A 169 -20.63 -12.89 -5.44
N ALA A 170 -20.20 -12.61 -6.68
CA ALA A 170 -21.09 -12.59 -7.84
C ALA A 170 -21.79 -13.93 -8.07
N ALA A 171 -21.11 -15.04 -7.76
CA ALA A 171 -21.67 -16.40 -7.84
C ALA A 171 -22.55 -16.78 -6.62
N GLY A 172 -22.63 -15.94 -5.59
CA GLY A 172 -23.41 -16.19 -4.37
C GLY A 172 -22.82 -17.22 -3.42
N ARG A 173 -21.50 -17.45 -3.51
CA ARG A 173 -20.77 -18.39 -2.64
C ARG A 173 -20.39 -17.78 -1.29
N ILE A 174 -20.28 -16.46 -1.25
CA ILE A 174 -20.11 -15.63 -0.05
C ILE A 174 -21.14 -14.48 -0.11
N ASP A 175 -21.31 -13.78 0.99
CA ASP A 175 -22.38 -12.77 1.12
C ASP A 175 -21.85 -11.35 0.96
N ALA A 176 -20.59 -11.10 1.35
CA ALA A 176 -19.90 -9.82 1.19
C ALA A 176 -18.40 -10.02 0.91
N VAL A 177 -17.73 -8.94 0.48
CA VAL A 177 -16.27 -8.83 0.42
C VAL A 177 -15.85 -7.56 1.13
N ASP A 178 -14.98 -7.70 2.13
CA ASP A 178 -14.35 -6.61 2.86
C ASP A 178 -13.11 -6.14 2.09
N ILE A 179 -13.13 -4.91 1.58
CA ILE A 179 -12.10 -4.41 0.69
C ILE A 179 -12.06 -2.89 0.66
N VAL A 180 -10.88 -2.31 0.45
CA VAL A 180 -10.74 -0.88 0.20
C VAL A 180 -11.35 -0.52 -1.16
N LYS A 181 -12.04 0.60 -1.20
CA LYS A 181 -12.90 1.01 -2.33
C LYS A 181 -12.11 1.21 -3.63
N GLY A 182 -10.90 1.77 -3.52
CA GLY A 182 -10.05 2.00 -4.69
C GLY A 182 -9.65 0.71 -5.39
N SER A 183 -9.11 -0.26 -4.64
CA SER A 183 -8.77 -1.59 -5.16
C SER A 183 -10.01 -2.33 -5.64
N GLY A 184 -11.07 -2.38 -4.82
CA GLY A 184 -12.31 -3.04 -5.17
C GLY A 184 -12.94 -2.53 -6.47
N SER A 185 -12.92 -1.22 -6.70
CA SER A 185 -13.41 -0.61 -7.94
C SER A 185 -12.58 -1.01 -9.15
N HIS A 186 -11.25 -1.08 -9.01
CA HIS A 186 -10.36 -1.55 -10.07
C HIS A 186 -10.64 -3.02 -10.41
N VAL A 187 -10.69 -3.89 -9.40
CA VAL A 187 -10.94 -5.32 -9.60
C VAL A 187 -12.34 -5.57 -10.14
N LEU A 188 -13.34 -4.79 -9.72
CA LEU A 188 -14.69 -4.84 -10.26
C LEU A 188 -14.70 -4.62 -11.79
N SER A 189 -13.82 -3.75 -12.32
CA SER A 189 -13.71 -3.50 -13.75
C SER A 189 -13.28 -4.73 -14.56
N GLN A 190 -12.60 -5.70 -13.95
CA GLN A 190 -12.11 -6.94 -14.56
C GLN A 190 -13.18 -8.04 -14.61
N LEU A 191 -14.31 -7.86 -13.93
CA LEU A 191 -15.44 -8.77 -14.01
C LEU A 191 -16.21 -8.59 -15.33
N SER A 192 -16.94 -9.62 -15.75
CA SER A 192 -17.88 -9.48 -16.85
C SER A 192 -18.97 -8.45 -16.53
N ALA A 193 -19.58 -7.85 -17.56
CA ALA A 193 -20.68 -6.88 -17.39
C ALA A 193 -21.84 -7.47 -16.57
N LYS A 194 -22.13 -8.76 -16.74
CA LYS A 194 -23.18 -9.49 -16.00
C LYS A 194 -22.85 -9.62 -14.51
N GLU A 195 -21.60 -9.92 -14.17
CA GLU A 195 -21.15 -10.01 -12.78
C GLU A 195 -21.16 -8.64 -12.12
N ARG A 196 -20.57 -7.61 -12.78
CA ARG A 196 -20.56 -6.23 -12.27
C ARG A 196 -21.94 -5.70 -11.94
N ALA A 197 -22.90 -5.91 -12.84
CA ALA A 197 -24.28 -5.43 -12.66
C ALA A 197 -24.95 -5.99 -11.40
N ARG A 198 -24.49 -7.13 -10.88
CA ARG A 198 -25.02 -7.75 -9.68
C ARG A 198 -24.48 -7.16 -8.39
N LEU A 199 -23.34 -6.49 -8.45
CA LEU A 199 -22.61 -6.03 -7.27
C LEU A 199 -22.82 -4.54 -7.00
N THR A 200 -22.71 -4.17 -5.75
CA THR A 200 -22.73 -2.79 -5.25
C THR A 200 -21.95 -2.74 -3.95
N THR A 201 -21.84 -1.56 -3.34
CA THR A 201 -21.13 -1.36 -2.06
C THR A 201 -22.05 -0.78 -1.00
N THR A 202 -21.71 -1.02 0.26
CA THR A 202 -22.22 -0.21 1.38
C THR A 202 -21.70 1.23 1.27
N GLN A 203 -22.18 2.11 2.15
CA GLN A 203 -21.44 3.32 2.48
C GLN A 203 -20.07 2.96 3.07
N THR A 204 -19.14 3.91 3.04
CA THR A 204 -17.86 3.78 3.75
C THR A 204 -18.12 3.61 5.23
N TYR A 205 -17.57 2.54 5.82
CA TYR A 205 -17.73 2.27 7.24
C TYR A 205 -16.45 2.52 8.04
N GLU A 206 -15.31 2.55 7.37
CA GLU A 206 -14.01 2.83 7.97
C GLU A 206 -13.06 3.44 6.94
N THR A 207 -11.93 3.99 7.40
CA THR A 207 -10.80 4.39 6.55
C THR A 207 -9.56 3.63 6.98
N TRP A 208 -8.74 3.24 6.02
CA TRP A 208 -7.52 2.51 6.28
C TRP A 208 -6.29 3.31 5.87
N ASP A 209 -5.39 3.52 6.84
CA ASP A 209 -4.14 4.23 6.61
C ASP A 209 -3.03 3.26 6.22
N TYR A 210 -2.34 3.58 5.14
CA TYR A 210 -1.23 2.82 4.62
C TYR A 210 0.10 3.55 4.81
N HIS A 211 1.11 2.79 5.22
CA HIS A 211 2.43 3.27 5.60
C HIS A 211 3.53 2.49 4.90
N LEU A 212 4.73 3.10 4.77
CA LEU A 212 5.94 2.29 4.69
C LEU A 212 6.25 1.70 6.05
N ILE A 213 6.76 0.46 6.04
CA ILE A 213 7.36 -0.16 7.21
C ILE A 213 8.86 -0.32 7.00
N PHE A 214 9.63 -0.13 8.07
CA PHE A 214 11.09 -0.24 8.08
C PHE A 214 11.52 -1.29 9.08
N SER A 215 12.58 -2.04 8.75
CA SER A 215 13.08 -3.10 9.61
C SER A 215 13.60 -2.55 10.94
N ARG A 216 13.18 -3.13 12.07
CA ARG A 216 13.81 -2.82 13.38
C ARG A 216 15.18 -3.49 13.56
N GLN A 217 15.59 -4.38 12.63
CA GLN A 217 16.85 -5.10 12.69
C GLN A 217 18.04 -4.31 12.13
N LEU A 218 17.79 -3.19 11.45
CA LEU A 218 18.82 -2.42 10.76
C LEU A 218 19.05 -1.05 11.45
N PRO A 219 20.28 -0.67 11.71
CA PRO A 219 20.60 0.55 12.45
C PRO A 219 20.22 1.84 11.71
N GLU A 220 20.15 1.81 10.38
CA GLU A 220 19.77 2.95 9.54
C GLU A 220 18.26 3.20 9.44
N SER A 221 17.42 2.30 9.94
CA SER A 221 15.97 2.31 9.70
C SER A 221 15.26 3.56 10.22
N GLU A 222 15.59 4.03 11.44
CA GLU A 222 14.99 5.25 11.99
C GLU A 222 15.35 6.48 11.14
N ARG A 223 16.59 6.56 10.68
CA ARG A 223 17.03 7.65 9.82
C ARG A 223 16.34 7.61 8.45
N LEU A 224 16.24 6.43 7.83
CA LEU A 224 15.55 6.24 6.54
C LEU A 224 14.06 6.58 6.66
N GLN A 225 13.40 6.19 7.76
CA GLN A 225 12.03 6.57 8.05
C GLN A 225 11.89 8.10 8.13
N GLN A 226 12.77 8.78 8.89
CA GLN A 226 12.73 10.24 9.03
C GLN A 226 12.95 10.96 7.70
N LEU A 227 13.89 10.49 6.88
CA LEU A 227 14.12 11.04 5.52
C LEU A 227 12.86 10.87 4.66
N PHE A 228 12.25 9.69 4.66
CA PHE A 228 11.00 9.47 3.94
C PHE A 228 9.88 10.41 4.42
N ASP A 229 9.68 10.51 5.74
CA ASP A 229 8.64 11.35 6.32
C ASP A 229 8.85 12.83 6.02
N GLN A 230 10.11 13.28 5.97
CA GLN A 230 10.45 14.63 5.54
C GLN A 230 10.14 14.84 4.07
N GLY A 231 10.59 13.96 3.18
CA GLY A 231 10.32 14.06 1.76
C GLY A 231 8.83 14.00 1.44
N LEU A 232 8.09 13.14 2.12
CA LEU A 232 6.63 13.06 1.97
C LEU A 232 5.94 14.37 2.39
N ARG A 233 6.41 15.03 3.47
CA ARG A 233 5.91 16.37 3.85
C ARG A 233 6.20 17.38 2.77
N GLU A 234 7.41 17.42 2.25
CA GLU A 234 7.80 18.35 1.16
C GLU A 234 6.90 18.18 -0.07
N LEU A 235 6.58 16.93 -0.46
CA LEU A 235 5.66 16.68 -1.58
C LEU A 235 4.22 17.13 -1.27
N LYS A 236 3.78 17.02 -0.02
CA LYS A 236 2.45 17.52 0.41
C LYS A 236 2.40 19.04 0.41
N ASP A 237 3.43 19.69 0.94
CA ASP A 237 3.49 21.14 1.10
C ASP A 237 3.63 21.87 -0.24
N ASN A 238 4.35 21.30 -1.21
CA ASN A 238 4.53 21.86 -2.55
C ASN A 238 3.42 21.47 -3.55
N GLY A 239 2.44 20.66 -3.12
CA GLY A 239 1.31 20.21 -3.92
C GLY A 239 1.60 19.03 -4.86
N ARG A 240 2.83 18.54 -4.94
CA ARG A 240 3.20 17.42 -5.82
C ARG A 240 2.46 16.13 -5.46
N TYR A 241 2.25 15.86 -4.17
CA TYR A 241 1.45 14.74 -3.70
C TYR A 241 0.03 14.77 -4.30
N ALA A 242 -0.66 15.89 -4.20
CA ALA A 242 -2.01 16.04 -4.74
C ALA A 242 -2.03 15.89 -6.27
N GLN A 243 -1.03 16.43 -6.95
CA GLN A 243 -0.90 16.32 -8.42
C GLN A 243 -0.75 14.86 -8.86
N LEU A 244 0.06 14.05 -8.18
CA LEU A 244 0.23 12.62 -8.49
C LEU A 244 -1.09 11.86 -8.37
N TRP A 245 -1.83 12.06 -7.27
CA TRP A 245 -3.14 11.43 -7.08
C TRP A 245 -4.19 11.93 -8.07
N GLN A 246 -4.17 13.22 -8.44
CA GLN A 246 -5.05 13.75 -9.46
C GLN A 246 -4.77 13.13 -10.83
N GLN A 247 -3.51 12.99 -11.22
CA GLN A 247 -3.12 12.32 -12.46
C GLN A 247 -3.55 10.86 -12.48
N PHE A 248 -3.35 10.15 -11.38
CA PHE A 248 -3.78 8.76 -11.21
C PHE A 248 -5.30 8.59 -11.33
N ASN A 249 -6.09 9.49 -10.73
CA ASN A 249 -7.54 9.43 -10.75
C ASN A 249 -8.17 10.01 -12.03
N SER A 250 -7.38 10.66 -12.87
CA SER A 250 -7.88 11.19 -14.15
C SER A 250 -8.11 10.04 -15.12
N PRO A 251 -9.27 10.01 -15.82
CA PRO A 251 -9.49 8.99 -16.84
C PRO A 251 -8.36 9.11 -17.88
N THR A 252 -7.62 8.01 -18.08
CA THR A 252 -6.70 7.92 -19.22
C THR A 252 -7.55 8.05 -20.48
N THR A 253 -7.48 9.21 -21.13
CA THR A 253 -8.06 9.35 -22.47
C THR A 253 -7.29 8.39 -23.38
N PRO A 254 -7.99 7.46 -24.07
CA PRO A 254 -7.35 6.47 -24.95
C PRO A 254 -6.64 7.08 -26.11
#